data_d2a1732cf5cae9294672ebbf3c49f526
#
_entry.id   d2a1732cf5cae9294672ebbf3c49f526
#
_cell.length_a   1.000
_cell.length_b   1.000
_cell.length_c   1.000
_cell.angle_alpha   90.00
_cell.angle_beta   90.00
_cell.angle_gamma   90.00
#
_symmetry.space_group_name_H-M   'P 1'
#
loop_
_entity.id
_entity.type
_entity.pdbx_description
1 polymer ?
#
loop_
_entity_poly.entity_id
_entity_poly.type
_entity_poly.pdbx_seq_one_letter_code
_entity_poly.pdbx_strand_id
1 'polypeptide(L)'
;MKTGKSLTFRSILISYLVLCLAMLTVTIIGYSSSIFYVQKEIRNSAALRMREVVGKIENNIRLSYQLCDTLAVSGGLDDIALIEGNFSPQQILDSMKLKNTMSELNVQNNLCQNLHIYFLKSDSILSSNSQRREGKEDISFFCRQYGITAQDFYCWMTEENQKSYQVLSDNQIWFFRPV
;
A
#
# COMPACT_ATOMS: atom_id res chain seq x y z
N MET A 1 -57.33 -55.09 36.73
CA MET A 1 -56.18 -55.27 35.82
C MET A 1 -56.00 -54.05 34.88
N LYS A 2 -55.75 -52.80 35.35
CA LYS A 2 -55.54 -51.64 34.50
C LYS A 2 -54.21 -50.87 34.77
N THR A 3 -53.44 -51.25 35.76
CA THR A 3 -52.22 -50.50 36.18
C THR A 3 -50.92 -50.87 35.42
N GLY A 4 -50.85 -52.06 34.81
CA GLY A 4 -49.61 -52.51 34.12
C GLY A 4 -49.32 -51.81 32.78
N LYS A 5 -50.35 -51.42 32.03
CA LYS A 5 -50.15 -50.74 30.73
C LYS A 5 -49.65 -49.31 30.83
N SER A 6 -49.95 -48.65 31.93
CA SER A 6 -49.49 -47.23 32.15
C SER A 6 -48.01 -47.17 32.56
N LEU A 7 -47.48 -48.15 33.23
CA LEU A 7 -46.09 -48.27 33.65
C LEU A 7 -45.14 -48.51 32.44
N THR A 8 -45.53 -49.46 31.57
CA THR A 8 -44.77 -49.76 30.34
C THR A 8 -44.73 -48.56 29.37
N PHE A 9 -45.86 -47.86 29.23
CA PHE A 9 -45.90 -46.66 28.37
C PHE A 9 -45.02 -45.52 28.90
N ARG A 10 -45.02 -45.25 30.21
CA ARG A 10 -44.15 -44.30 30.85
C ARG A 10 -42.66 -44.63 30.67
N SER A 11 -42.30 -45.91 30.85
CA SER A 11 -40.93 -46.39 30.67
C SER A 11 -40.43 -46.17 29.22
N ILE A 12 -41.24 -46.47 28.21
CA ILE A 12 -40.93 -46.27 26.79
C ILE A 12 -40.79 -44.78 26.49
N LEU A 13 -41.67 -43.93 27.01
CA LEU A 13 -41.64 -42.50 26.80
C LEU A 13 -40.39 -41.85 27.41
N ILE A 14 -40.00 -42.27 28.62
CA ILE A 14 -38.77 -41.79 29.27
C ILE A 14 -37.54 -42.23 28.48
N SER A 15 -37.46 -43.48 28.02
CA SER A 15 -36.34 -43.96 27.21
C SER A 15 -36.19 -43.16 25.90
N TYR A 16 -37.32 -42.87 25.25
CA TYR A 16 -37.33 -42.07 24.04
C TYR A 16 -36.85 -40.61 24.28
N LEU A 17 -37.32 -40.03 25.40
CA LEU A 17 -36.94 -38.69 25.80
C LEU A 17 -35.43 -38.57 26.12
N VAL A 18 -34.87 -39.59 26.81
CA VAL A 18 -33.43 -39.67 27.09
C VAL A 18 -32.63 -39.79 25.80
N LEU A 19 -33.09 -40.58 24.84
CA LEU A 19 -32.43 -40.76 23.56
C LEU A 19 -32.44 -39.43 22.73
N CYS A 20 -33.57 -38.75 22.71
CA CYS A 20 -33.69 -37.44 22.06
C CYS A 20 -32.76 -36.41 22.71
N LEU A 21 -32.69 -36.39 24.05
CA LEU A 21 -31.81 -35.48 24.78
C LEU A 21 -30.34 -35.76 24.50
N ALA A 22 -29.95 -37.04 24.43
CA ALA A 22 -28.60 -37.44 24.07
C ALA A 22 -28.21 -36.99 22.64
N MET A 23 -29.10 -37.19 21.66
CA MET A 23 -28.88 -36.72 20.30
C MET A 23 -28.75 -35.20 20.22
N LEU A 24 -29.57 -34.47 20.96
CA LEU A 24 -29.58 -33.04 21.01
C LEU A 24 -28.27 -32.48 21.60
N THR A 25 -27.77 -33.08 22.68
CA THR A 25 -26.47 -32.70 23.28
C THR A 25 -25.30 -32.94 22.33
N VAL A 26 -25.26 -34.09 21.65
CA VAL A 26 -24.22 -34.40 20.66
C VAL A 26 -24.24 -33.37 19.51
N THR A 27 -25.45 -33.04 19.04
CA THR A 27 -25.61 -32.03 17.96
C THR A 27 -25.13 -30.66 18.39
N ILE A 28 -25.45 -30.19 19.60
CA ILE A 28 -25.02 -28.91 20.14
C ILE A 28 -23.49 -28.87 20.28
N ILE A 29 -22.89 -29.93 20.83
CA ILE A 29 -21.43 -30.00 20.99
C ILE A 29 -20.75 -30.00 19.62
N GLY A 30 -21.22 -30.77 18.67
CA GLY A 30 -20.68 -30.80 17.30
C GLY A 30 -20.78 -29.45 16.60
N TYR A 31 -21.92 -28.78 16.70
CA TYR A 31 -22.13 -27.48 16.13
C TYR A 31 -21.21 -26.40 16.75
N SER A 32 -21.13 -26.37 18.08
CA SER A 32 -20.27 -25.45 18.81
C SER A 32 -18.79 -25.64 18.46
N SER A 33 -18.34 -26.88 18.38
CA SER A 33 -16.96 -27.20 17.96
C SER A 33 -16.70 -26.77 16.54
N SER A 34 -17.63 -27.02 15.62
CA SER A 34 -17.50 -26.60 14.21
C SER A 34 -17.38 -25.08 14.07
N ILE A 35 -18.22 -24.33 14.77
CA ILE A 35 -18.12 -22.83 14.76
C ILE A 35 -16.76 -22.38 15.28
N PHE A 36 -16.27 -22.97 16.35
CA PHE A 36 -14.98 -22.61 16.92
C PHE A 36 -13.83 -22.86 15.93
N TYR A 37 -13.83 -23.99 15.25
CA TYR A 37 -12.83 -24.32 14.22
C TYR A 37 -12.91 -23.37 13.04
N VAL A 38 -14.10 -23.07 12.53
CA VAL A 38 -14.30 -22.13 11.41
C VAL A 38 -13.83 -20.72 11.78
N GLN A 39 -14.17 -20.24 12.97
CA GLN A 39 -13.71 -18.93 13.43
C GLN A 39 -12.19 -18.86 13.58
N LYS A 40 -11.57 -19.90 14.10
CA LYS A 40 -10.11 -20.00 14.22
C LYS A 40 -9.45 -19.98 12.84
N GLU A 41 -9.99 -20.74 11.88
CA GLU A 41 -9.47 -20.79 10.51
C GLU A 41 -9.60 -19.45 9.79
N ILE A 42 -10.74 -18.77 9.93
CA ILE A 42 -10.95 -17.43 9.37
C ILE A 42 -9.93 -16.44 9.95
N ARG A 43 -9.72 -16.46 11.27
CA ARG A 43 -8.73 -15.57 11.92
C ARG A 43 -7.31 -15.84 11.43
N ASN A 44 -6.93 -17.11 11.34
CA ASN A 44 -5.59 -17.50 10.87
C ASN A 44 -5.40 -17.10 9.41
N SER A 45 -6.38 -17.36 8.55
CA SER A 45 -6.35 -16.98 7.15
C SER A 45 -6.27 -15.45 6.96
N ALA A 46 -7.05 -14.69 7.74
CA ALA A 46 -7.00 -13.24 7.73
C ALA A 46 -5.63 -12.71 8.18
N ALA A 47 -5.06 -13.29 9.24
CA ALA A 47 -3.72 -12.89 9.73
C ALA A 47 -2.62 -13.20 8.70
N LEU A 48 -2.69 -14.34 8.03
CA LEU A 48 -1.74 -14.71 6.97
C LEU A 48 -1.83 -13.75 5.78
N ARG A 49 -3.04 -13.44 5.31
CA ARG A 49 -3.25 -12.47 4.23
C ARG A 49 -2.74 -11.08 4.60
N MET A 50 -2.99 -10.66 5.84
CA MET A 50 -2.50 -9.36 6.30
C MET A 50 -0.97 -9.29 6.33
N ARG A 51 -0.29 -10.35 6.80
CA ARG A 51 1.17 -10.45 6.75
C ARG A 51 1.71 -10.43 5.31
N GLU A 52 1.04 -11.11 4.40
CA GLU A 52 1.42 -11.10 2.98
C GLU A 52 1.31 -9.69 2.39
N VAL A 53 0.21 -8.98 2.66
CA VAL A 53 0.01 -7.60 2.19
C VAL A 53 1.06 -6.66 2.78
N VAL A 54 1.30 -6.73 4.09
CA VAL A 54 2.35 -5.93 4.76
C VAL A 54 3.71 -6.23 4.15
N GLY A 55 4.07 -7.49 3.97
CA GLY A 55 5.35 -7.86 3.35
C GLY A 55 5.50 -7.35 1.91
N LYS A 56 4.44 -7.34 1.12
CA LYS A 56 4.43 -6.74 -0.22
C LYS A 56 4.66 -5.22 -0.16
N ILE A 57 3.99 -4.53 0.77
CA ILE A 57 4.16 -3.08 0.95
C ILE A 57 5.59 -2.76 1.37
N GLU A 58 6.13 -3.45 2.38
CA GLU A 58 7.51 -3.26 2.84
C GLU A 58 8.53 -3.51 1.71
N ASN A 59 8.33 -4.55 0.92
CA ASN A 59 9.19 -4.83 -0.22
C ASN A 59 9.11 -3.74 -1.28
N ASN A 60 7.92 -3.23 -1.59
CA ASN A 60 7.72 -2.15 -2.56
C ASN A 60 8.38 -0.85 -2.07
N ILE A 61 8.26 -0.53 -0.79
CA ILE A 61 8.94 0.63 -0.18
C ILE A 61 10.45 0.48 -0.32
N ARG A 62 11.00 -0.68 0.03
CA ARG A 62 12.44 -0.95 -0.09
C ARG A 62 12.94 -0.83 -1.52
N LEU A 63 12.20 -1.37 -2.49
CA LEU A 63 12.54 -1.27 -3.90
C LEU A 63 12.47 0.18 -4.40
N SER A 64 11.50 0.97 -3.92
CA SER A 64 11.41 2.39 -4.26
C SER A 64 12.63 3.17 -3.74
N TYR A 65 13.12 2.87 -2.54
CA TYR A 65 14.36 3.46 -2.04
C TYR A 65 15.58 3.05 -2.85
N GLN A 66 15.71 1.79 -3.22
CA GLN A 66 16.80 1.31 -4.08
C GLN A 66 16.77 2.01 -5.45
N LEU A 67 15.60 2.27 -6.00
CA LEU A 67 15.43 3.00 -7.25
C LEU A 67 15.92 4.45 -7.11
N CYS A 68 15.57 5.13 -6.02
CA CYS A 68 16.09 6.47 -5.72
C CYS A 68 17.61 6.48 -5.59
N ASP A 69 18.19 5.50 -4.87
CA ASP A 69 19.65 5.38 -4.73
C ASP A 69 20.34 5.11 -6.08
N THR A 70 19.74 4.30 -6.93
CA THR A 70 20.25 4.03 -8.28
C THR A 70 20.24 5.28 -9.14
N LEU A 71 19.17 6.08 -9.05
CA LEU A 71 19.08 7.35 -9.75
C LEU A 71 20.13 8.35 -9.24
N ALA A 72 20.34 8.42 -7.93
CA ALA A 72 21.34 9.31 -7.32
C ALA A 72 22.76 8.99 -7.80
N VAL A 73 23.08 7.72 -7.98
CA VAL A 73 24.43 7.26 -8.42
C VAL A 73 24.59 7.27 -9.94
N SER A 74 23.50 7.25 -10.70
CA SER A 74 23.54 7.09 -12.17
C SER A 74 24.17 8.24 -12.96
N GLY A 75 24.61 9.30 -12.28
CA GLY A 75 25.33 10.44 -12.88
C GLY A 75 24.43 11.38 -13.71
N GLY A 76 24.58 12.67 -13.52
CA GLY A 76 23.78 13.71 -14.20
C GLY A 76 22.78 14.41 -13.28
N LEU A 77 22.47 13.83 -12.10
CA LEU A 77 21.69 14.51 -11.07
C LEU A 77 22.45 15.72 -10.49
N ASP A 78 23.73 15.54 -10.17
CA ASP A 78 24.56 16.60 -9.59
C ASP A 78 24.67 17.81 -10.50
N ASP A 79 24.88 17.60 -11.80
CA ASP A 79 24.99 18.65 -12.79
C ASP A 79 23.68 19.43 -12.94
N ILE A 80 22.53 18.76 -12.82
CA ILE A 80 21.21 19.39 -12.90
C ILE A 80 20.81 20.03 -11.57
N ALA A 81 21.16 19.42 -10.43
CA ALA A 81 20.83 19.91 -9.10
C ALA A 81 21.49 21.26 -8.75
N LEU A 82 22.63 21.56 -9.37
CA LEU A 82 23.37 22.81 -9.16
C LEU A 82 22.88 23.99 -10.00
N ILE A 83 21.93 23.79 -10.90
CA ILE A 83 21.46 24.81 -11.82
C ILE A 83 20.58 25.83 -11.08
N GLU A 84 20.95 27.09 -11.22
CA GLU A 84 20.13 28.23 -10.80
C GLU A 84 19.51 28.87 -12.05
N GLY A 85 18.17 28.82 -12.15
CA GLY A 85 17.44 29.49 -13.23
C GLY A 85 17.16 28.64 -14.47
N ASN A 86 17.33 29.23 -15.68
CA ASN A 86 16.99 28.56 -16.93
C ASN A 86 18.06 27.58 -17.39
N PHE A 87 17.63 26.42 -17.88
CA PHE A 87 18.51 25.37 -18.39
C PHE A 87 19.19 25.81 -19.71
N SER A 88 20.49 25.61 -19.81
CA SER A 88 21.22 25.67 -21.07
C SER A 88 20.80 24.53 -22.01
N PRO A 89 21.05 24.60 -23.32
CA PRO A 89 20.72 23.53 -24.26
C PRO A 89 21.30 22.15 -23.87
N GLN A 90 22.51 22.12 -23.31
CA GLN A 90 23.14 20.90 -22.84
C GLN A 90 22.41 20.32 -21.61
N GLN A 91 22.04 21.14 -20.67
CA GLN A 91 21.30 20.75 -19.46
C GLN A 91 19.90 20.25 -19.80
N ILE A 92 19.27 20.80 -20.84
CA ILE A 92 18.02 20.26 -21.37
C ILE A 92 18.21 18.83 -21.88
N LEU A 93 19.29 18.57 -22.62
CA LEU A 93 19.60 17.21 -23.11
C LEU A 93 19.85 16.23 -21.96
N ASP A 94 20.54 16.67 -20.93
CA ASP A 94 20.84 15.84 -19.77
C ASP A 94 19.57 15.59 -18.91
N SER A 95 18.70 16.59 -18.78
CA SER A 95 17.38 16.39 -18.15
C SER A 95 16.49 15.42 -18.94
N MET A 96 16.55 15.44 -20.27
CA MET A 96 15.83 14.47 -21.12
C MET A 96 16.37 13.04 -20.94
N LYS A 97 17.70 12.87 -20.86
CA LYS A 97 18.30 11.56 -20.58
C LYS A 97 17.86 11.04 -19.21
N LEU A 98 17.94 11.91 -18.18
CA LEU A 98 17.51 11.54 -16.83
C LEU A 98 16.02 11.15 -16.79
N LYS A 99 15.16 11.92 -17.46
CA LYS A 99 13.74 11.58 -17.62
C LYS A 99 13.53 10.20 -18.25
N ASN A 100 14.27 9.90 -19.33
CA ASN A 100 14.18 8.60 -19.98
C ASN A 100 14.61 7.47 -19.04
N THR A 101 15.73 7.66 -18.33
CA THR A 101 16.20 6.70 -17.30
C THR A 101 15.15 6.50 -16.19
N MET A 102 14.53 7.58 -15.70
CA MET A 102 13.45 7.49 -14.73
C MET A 102 12.26 6.69 -15.26
N SER A 103 11.87 6.94 -16.52
CA SER A 103 10.76 6.25 -17.17
C SER A 103 11.06 4.76 -17.34
N GLU A 104 12.26 4.42 -17.82
CA GLU A 104 12.70 3.03 -17.97
C GLU A 104 12.73 2.27 -16.65
N LEU A 105 13.31 2.87 -15.62
CA LEU A 105 13.37 2.29 -14.27
C LEU A 105 11.97 2.11 -13.67
N ASN A 106 11.08 3.07 -13.90
CA ASN A 106 9.70 2.98 -13.43
C ASN A 106 8.95 1.84 -14.11
N VAL A 107 9.11 1.69 -15.44
CA VAL A 107 8.49 0.59 -16.19
C VAL A 107 9.06 -0.77 -15.79
N GLN A 108 10.37 -0.88 -15.63
CA GLN A 108 11.02 -2.14 -15.25
C GLN A 108 10.59 -2.64 -13.88
N ASN A 109 10.42 -1.73 -12.93
CA ASN A 109 10.10 -2.11 -11.54
C ASN A 109 8.60 -2.16 -11.26
N ASN A 110 7.77 -1.49 -12.08
CA ASN A 110 6.31 -1.41 -11.90
C ASN A 110 5.87 -1.09 -10.46
N LEU A 111 6.68 -0.26 -9.77
CA LEU A 111 6.54 0.00 -8.34
C LEU A 111 5.71 1.22 -8.02
N CYS A 112 5.82 2.24 -8.84
CA CYS A 112 5.14 3.51 -8.65
C CYS A 112 4.46 3.96 -9.93
N GLN A 113 3.41 4.73 -9.78
CA GLN A 113 2.67 5.29 -10.92
C GLN A 113 3.49 6.35 -11.63
N ASN A 114 4.15 7.20 -10.85
CA ASN A 114 4.99 8.29 -11.33
C ASN A 114 6.22 8.46 -10.43
N LEU A 115 7.32 8.86 -11.03
CA LEU A 115 8.55 9.20 -10.35
C LEU A 115 8.82 10.68 -10.59
N HIS A 116 9.10 11.43 -9.52
CA HIS A 116 9.34 12.86 -9.57
C HIS A 116 10.64 13.19 -8.83
N ILE A 117 11.41 14.11 -9.37
CA ILE A 117 12.61 14.66 -8.71
C ILE A 117 12.40 16.16 -8.58
N TYR A 118 12.46 16.66 -7.36
CA TYR A 118 12.39 18.09 -7.08
C TYR A 118 13.80 18.65 -6.90
N PHE A 119 14.12 19.67 -7.67
CA PHE A 119 15.38 20.39 -7.59
C PHE A 119 15.20 21.67 -6.79
N LEU A 120 15.77 21.70 -5.60
CA LEU A 120 15.60 22.79 -4.65
C LEU A 120 16.12 24.14 -5.20
N LYS A 121 17.27 24.15 -5.88
CA LYS A 121 17.89 25.38 -6.38
C LYS A 121 17.18 26.01 -7.58
N SER A 122 16.71 25.20 -8.49
CA SER A 122 15.99 25.66 -9.68
C SER A 122 14.48 25.74 -9.49
N ASP A 123 13.98 25.37 -8.30
CA ASP A 123 12.57 25.35 -7.93
C ASP A 123 11.71 24.66 -9.01
N SER A 124 12.15 23.49 -9.44
CA SER A 124 11.54 22.78 -10.55
C SER A 124 11.43 21.30 -10.28
N ILE A 125 10.44 20.65 -10.92
CA ILE A 125 10.19 19.23 -10.81
C ILE A 125 10.47 18.57 -12.16
N LEU A 126 11.20 17.47 -12.13
CA LEU A 126 11.37 16.56 -13.26
C LEU A 126 10.46 15.35 -13.04
N SER A 127 9.56 15.09 -13.97
CA SER A 127 8.58 14.01 -13.88
C SER A 127 8.83 12.95 -14.94
N SER A 128 8.84 11.67 -14.57
CA SER A 128 8.97 10.55 -15.52
C SER A 128 7.84 10.51 -16.54
N ASN A 129 6.66 11.00 -16.17
CA ASN A 129 5.45 11.02 -17.01
C ASN A 129 5.11 12.40 -17.58
N SER A 130 6.04 13.37 -17.52
CA SER A 130 5.79 14.69 -18.07
C SER A 130 5.56 14.64 -19.58
N GLN A 131 4.50 15.29 -20.06
CA GLN A 131 4.24 15.46 -21.50
C GLN A 131 5.19 16.49 -22.14
N ARG A 132 5.86 17.33 -21.34
CA ARG A 132 6.84 18.29 -21.83
C ARG A 132 8.11 17.56 -22.25
N ARG A 133 8.65 17.93 -23.41
CA ARG A 133 9.89 17.34 -23.94
C ARG A 133 11.05 17.43 -22.97
N GLU A 134 11.16 18.57 -22.29
CA GLU A 134 12.20 18.86 -21.31
C GLU A 134 12.00 18.15 -19.97
N GLY A 135 10.81 17.57 -19.72
CA GLY A 135 10.48 16.94 -18.46
C GLY A 135 10.30 17.88 -17.28
N LYS A 136 10.77 19.13 -17.40
CA LYS A 136 10.71 20.15 -16.35
C LYS A 136 9.30 20.70 -16.21
N GLU A 137 8.77 20.65 -15.00
CA GLU A 137 7.46 21.19 -14.66
C GLU A 137 7.57 22.28 -13.60
N ASP A 138 6.71 23.29 -13.72
CA ASP A 138 6.50 24.30 -12.70
C ASP A 138 5.78 23.69 -11.50
N ILE A 139 6.18 24.05 -10.28
CA ILE A 139 5.53 23.61 -9.05
C ILE A 139 4.04 23.92 -9.03
N SER A 140 3.65 25.10 -9.52
CA SER A 140 2.23 25.48 -9.58
C SER A 140 1.41 24.56 -10.49
N PHE A 141 1.98 24.11 -11.60
CA PHE A 141 1.35 23.15 -12.51
C PHE A 141 1.28 21.77 -11.85
N PHE A 142 2.38 21.32 -11.27
CA PHE A 142 2.48 20.05 -10.54
C PHE A 142 1.46 19.99 -9.40
N CYS A 143 1.43 20.99 -8.53
CA CYS A 143 0.49 21.04 -7.40
C CYS A 143 -0.96 21.01 -7.87
N ARG A 144 -1.28 21.70 -8.96
CA ARG A 144 -2.63 21.66 -9.55
C ARG A 144 -2.99 20.28 -10.09
N GLN A 145 -2.05 19.61 -10.72
CA GLN A 145 -2.27 18.27 -11.28
C GLN A 145 -2.62 17.24 -10.17
N TYR A 146 -2.01 17.38 -9.00
CA TYR A 146 -2.19 16.45 -7.89
C TYR A 146 -3.12 16.96 -6.79
N GLY A 147 -3.76 18.12 -6.98
CA GLY A 147 -4.72 18.68 -6.03
C GLY A 147 -4.11 19.11 -4.69
N ILE A 148 -2.81 19.42 -4.66
CA ILE A 148 -2.08 19.88 -3.48
C ILE A 148 -1.85 21.40 -3.56
N THR A 149 -1.71 22.06 -2.40
CA THR A 149 -1.31 23.46 -2.40
C THR A 149 0.20 23.60 -2.49
N ALA A 150 0.69 24.67 -3.11
CA ALA A 150 2.12 24.94 -3.15
C ALA A 150 2.70 25.10 -1.74
N GLN A 151 1.93 25.62 -0.80
CA GLN A 151 2.35 25.77 0.58
C GLN A 151 2.55 24.42 1.26
N ASP A 152 1.63 23.47 1.08
CA ASP A 152 1.78 22.11 1.61
C ASP A 152 2.99 21.40 1.00
N PHE A 153 3.18 21.57 -0.32
CA PHE A 153 4.33 21.00 -1.02
C PHE A 153 5.66 21.50 -0.44
N TYR A 154 5.82 22.82 -0.29
CA TYR A 154 7.04 23.39 0.31
C TYR A 154 7.22 22.98 1.77
N CYS A 155 6.13 22.90 2.55
CA CYS A 155 6.19 22.42 3.91
C CYS A 155 6.76 20.98 3.96
N TRP A 156 6.31 20.09 3.08
CA TRP A 156 6.82 18.71 3.01
C TRP A 156 8.29 18.64 2.61
N MET A 157 8.76 19.57 1.75
CA MET A 157 10.15 19.58 1.27
C MET A 157 11.13 20.21 2.25
N THR A 158 10.67 21.09 3.15
CA THR A 158 11.54 21.90 4.04
C THR A 158 11.49 21.45 5.51
N GLU A 159 10.56 20.62 5.94
CA GLU A 159 10.51 20.15 7.32
C GLU A 159 11.70 19.24 7.63
N GLU A 160 12.46 19.58 8.68
CA GLU A 160 13.61 18.79 9.18
C GLU A 160 13.24 17.37 9.62
N ASN A 161 11.97 17.12 9.92
CA ASN A 161 11.40 15.82 10.24
C ASN A 161 10.56 15.26 9.08
N GLN A 162 11.11 15.18 7.90
CA GLN A 162 10.41 14.62 6.73
C GLN A 162 9.90 13.21 7.05
N LYS A 163 8.60 13.07 7.15
CA LYS A 163 7.98 11.75 7.12
C LYS A 163 8.36 11.13 5.78
N SER A 164 8.84 9.91 5.82
CA SER A 164 9.24 9.18 4.62
C SER A 164 8.10 8.97 3.63
N TYR A 165 6.87 9.34 4.01
CA TYR A 165 5.69 9.25 3.15
C TYR A 165 4.60 10.23 3.59
N GLN A 166 3.76 10.64 2.66
CA GLN A 166 2.52 11.40 2.87
C GLN A 166 1.35 10.64 2.21
N VAL A 167 0.19 10.66 2.87
CA VAL A 167 -1.04 10.07 2.33
C VAL A 167 -1.94 11.21 1.88
N LEU A 168 -2.26 11.24 0.59
CA LEU A 168 -3.17 12.21 0.00
C LEU A 168 -4.60 11.70 0.01
N SER A 169 -5.58 12.61 -0.10
CA SER A 169 -7.01 12.35 -0.03
C SER A 169 -7.53 11.34 -1.07
N ASP A 170 -6.84 11.17 -2.19
CA ASP A 170 -7.26 10.33 -3.32
C ASP A 170 -6.62 8.93 -3.30
N ASN A 171 -6.37 8.36 -2.13
CA ASN A 171 -5.69 7.06 -1.97
C ASN A 171 -4.28 7.02 -2.58
N GLN A 172 -3.64 8.17 -2.72
CA GLN A 172 -2.26 8.26 -3.20
C GLN A 172 -1.32 8.29 -2.00
N ILE A 173 -0.23 7.51 -2.08
CA ILE A 173 0.85 7.52 -1.10
C ILE A 173 2.08 8.06 -1.81
N TRP A 174 2.67 9.11 -1.25
CA TRP A 174 3.87 9.73 -1.75
C TRP A 174 5.04 9.35 -0.85
N PHE A 175 6.10 8.86 -1.46
CA PHE A 175 7.35 8.56 -0.77
C PHE A 175 8.35 9.63 -1.10
N PHE A 176 8.96 10.21 -0.06
CA PHE A 176 9.98 11.23 -0.18
C PHE A 176 11.32 10.65 0.26
N ARG A 177 12.35 10.92 -0.52
CA ARG A 177 13.72 10.63 -0.16
C ARG A 177 14.61 11.79 -0.56
N PRO A 178 15.22 12.48 0.42
CA PRO A 178 16.27 13.45 0.12
C PRO A 178 17.47 12.72 -0.50
N VAL A 179 18.03 13.31 -1.54
CA VAL A 179 19.22 12.82 -2.26
C VAL A 179 20.34 13.80 -2.08
#